data_0f95eb1b3be9c375dcc0a0c2b259e812
#
_entry.id   0f95eb1b3be9c375dcc0a0c2b259e812
#
_cell.length_a   1.000
_cell.length_b   1.000
_cell.length_c   1.000
_cell.angle_alpha   90.00
_cell.angle_beta   90.00
_cell.angle_gamma   90.00
#
_symmetry.space_group_name_H-M   'P 1'
#
loop_
_entity.id
_entity.type
_entity.pdbx_description
1 polymer ?
#
loop_
_entity_poly.entity_id
_entity_poly.type
_entity_poly.pdbx_seq_one_letter_code
_entity_poly.pdbx_strand_id
1 'polypeptide(L)'
;MRGVKVFPFTSFQQLLDYVVGRKGILVAINAEKILHATHQTRDIINRNIGYCDGVGAVMALRKHGHKDVVKLPGCELWLKIIAALAPQGKRFYLVGSKPAVIEQTVKKLRADYPGINIVGYRDGYIKTDAERKALIADVAEKRPDAVFVAMGSPKQELLMEEMMERHAAIYQGLGGSFDVYTGNVKRAPKWWVNHDLEFACRLIKQPSRIKRQIHLVKFLAMVEMGKI
;
A
#
# COMPACT_ATOMS: atom_id res chain seq x y z
N MET A 1 6.10 15.45 -8.74
CA MET A 1 6.71 15.77 -7.42
C MET A 1 8.09 15.10 -7.33
N ARG A 2 9.16 15.83 -7.51
CA ARG A 2 10.56 15.33 -7.56
C ARG A 2 10.76 14.09 -8.46
N GLY A 3 10.16 14.11 -9.64
CA GLY A 3 10.19 12.99 -10.58
C GLY A 3 9.35 11.77 -10.21
N VAL A 4 8.56 11.82 -9.12
CA VAL A 4 7.59 10.78 -8.75
C VAL A 4 6.21 11.15 -9.30
N LYS A 5 5.63 10.25 -10.10
CA LYS A 5 4.27 10.36 -10.64
C LYS A 5 3.25 9.92 -9.59
N VAL A 6 2.23 10.74 -9.38
CA VAL A 6 1.13 10.41 -8.47
C VAL A 6 -0.19 10.76 -9.15
N PHE A 7 -1.13 9.83 -9.13
CA PHE A 7 -2.45 10.03 -9.71
C PHE A 7 -3.34 10.82 -8.73
N PRO A 8 -4.01 11.88 -9.16
CA PRO A 8 -4.81 12.75 -8.30
C PRO A 8 -6.24 12.23 -8.12
N PHE A 9 -6.39 11.02 -7.58
CA PHE A 9 -7.73 10.48 -7.33
C PHE A 9 -8.51 11.32 -6.33
N THR A 10 -9.80 11.52 -6.62
CA THR A 10 -10.71 12.33 -5.82
C THR A 10 -11.59 11.49 -4.89
N SER A 11 -11.59 10.17 -5.04
CA SER A 11 -12.32 9.24 -4.18
C SER A 11 -11.76 7.82 -4.26
N PHE A 12 -12.12 6.98 -3.28
CA PHE A 12 -11.88 5.54 -3.37
C PHE A 12 -12.58 4.92 -4.58
N GLN A 13 -13.80 5.38 -4.90
CA GLN A 13 -14.55 4.83 -6.02
C GLN A 13 -13.84 5.09 -7.33
N GLN A 14 -13.36 6.31 -7.56
CA GLN A 14 -12.59 6.65 -8.77
C GLN A 14 -11.33 5.78 -8.91
N LEU A 15 -10.62 5.50 -7.81
CA LEU A 15 -9.47 4.62 -7.83
C LEU A 15 -9.88 3.17 -8.12
N LEU A 16 -10.95 2.68 -7.51
CA LEU A 16 -11.48 1.33 -7.77
C LEU A 16 -11.88 1.17 -9.24
N ASP A 17 -12.65 2.11 -9.80
CA ASP A 17 -13.06 2.10 -11.20
C ASP A 17 -11.84 2.12 -12.14
N TYR A 18 -10.78 2.83 -11.72
CA TYR A 18 -9.55 2.88 -12.49
C TYR A 18 -8.77 1.55 -12.47
N VAL A 19 -8.77 0.81 -11.35
CA VAL A 19 -7.95 -0.42 -11.19
C VAL A 19 -8.71 -1.71 -11.47
N VAL A 20 -10.04 -1.73 -11.30
CA VAL A 20 -10.83 -2.91 -11.62
C VAL A 20 -10.73 -3.20 -13.11
N GLY A 21 -10.30 -4.43 -13.45
CA GLY A 21 -10.02 -4.84 -14.84
C GLY A 21 -8.66 -4.42 -15.39
N ARG A 22 -7.85 -3.65 -14.65
CA ARG A 22 -6.47 -3.32 -15.02
C ARG A 22 -5.47 -4.20 -14.26
N LYS A 23 -4.27 -4.28 -14.80
CA LYS A 23 -3.10 -4.92 -14.15
C LYS A 23 -2.12 -3.82 -13.76
N GLY A 24 -1.45 -3.95 -12.63
CA GLY A 24 -0.48 -2.96 -12.19
C GLY A 24 -0.25 -2.99 -10.68
N ILE A 25 0.78 -2.27 -10.26
CA ILE A 25 1.16 -2.15 -8.85
C ILE A 25 0.58 -0.85 -8.29
N LEU A 26 -0.23 -0.95 -7.25
CA LEU A 26 -0.72 0.17 -6.47
C LEU A 26 0.32 0.56 -5.42
N VAL A 27 0.91 1.72 -5.59
CA VAL A 27 1.97 2.23 -4.70
C VAL A 27 1.44 3.36 -3.83
N ALA A 28 1.37 3.12 -2.53
CA ALA A 28 1.00 4.13 -1.54
C ALA A 28 2.08 5.23 -1.45
N ILE A 29 1.76 6.46 -1.83
CA ILE A 29 2.70 7.58 -1.86
C ILE A 29 2.48 8.50 -0.66
N ASN A 30 3.56 8.73 0.07
CA ASN A 30 3.65 9.66 1.18
C ASN A 30 4.91 10.54 1.05
N ALA A 31 5.08 11.50 1.95
CA ALA A 31 6.20 12.42 1.96
C ALA A 31 7.57 11.72 2.00
N GLU A 32 7.71 10.69 2.84
CA GLU A 32 8.94 9.90 2.98
C GLU A 32 9.33 9.25 1.65
N LYS A 33 8.37 8.63 0.97
CA LYS A 33 8.59 7.94 -0.31
C LYS A 33 8.98 8.93 -1.43
N ILE A 34 8.41 10.14 -1.46
CA ILE A 34 8.79 11.19 -2.43
C ILE A 34 10.21 11.70 -2.15
N LEU A 35 10.57 11.94 -0.89
CA LEU A 35 11.87 12.47 -0.52
C LEU A 35 13.01 11.47 -0.75
N HIS A 36 12.77 10.19 -0.52
CA HIS A 36 13.79 9.15 -0.51
C HIS A 36 13.67 8.15 -1.67
N ALA A 37 12.87 8.46 -2.72
CA ALA A 37 12.80 7.64 -3.91
C ALA A 37 14.19 7.52 -4.56
N THR A 38 14.73 6.30 -4.61
CA THR A 38 15.88 5.95 -5.42
C THR A 38 15.51 5.95 -6.91
N HIS A 39 16.47 5.89 -7.82
CA HIS A 39 16.20 5.71 -9.25
C HIS A 39 15.26 4.51 -9.47
N GLN A 40 15.62 3.36 -8.94
CA GLN A 40 14.88 2.11 -9.09
C GLN A 40 13.44 2.22 -8.56
N THR A 41 13.24 2.70 -7.32
CA THR A 41 11.88 2.81 -6.73
C THR A 41 11.04 3.86 -7.44
N ARG A 42 11.64 4.93 -7.95
CA ARG A 42 10.97 5.96 -8.76
C ARG A 42 10.49 5.38 -10.09
N ASP A 43 11.31 4.58 -10.75
CA ASP A 43 10.94 3.92 -12.01
C ASP A 43 9.78 2.94 -11.80
N ILE A 44 9.82 2.16 -10.72
CA ILE A 44 8.69 1.30 -10.35
C ILE A 44 7.41 2.12 -10.15
N ILE A 45 7.46 3.19 -9.37
CA ILE A 45 6.30 4.05 -9.13
C ILE A 45 5.77 4.65 -10.43
N ASN A 46 6.66 5.16 -11.29
CA ASN A 46 6.29 5.89 -12.50
C ASN A 46 5.69 5.01 -13.59
N ARG A 47 6.06 3.72 -13.63
CA ARG A 47 5.44 2.71 -14.52
C ARG A 47 4.10 2.19 -13.98
N ASN A 48 3.79 2.45 -12.73
CA ASN A 48 2.67 1.90 -12.01
C ASN A 48 1.70 2.99 -11.47
N ILE A 49 0.84 2.65 -10.54
CA ILE A 49 -0.24 3.51 -10.05
C ILE A 49 0.12 4.06 -8.66
N GLY A 50 0.80 5.21 -8.62
CA GLY A 50 1.04 5.94 -7.37
C GLY A 50 -0.21 6.67 -6.91
N TYR A 51 -0.68 6.43 -5.69
CA TYR A 51 -1.85 7.11 -5.10
C TYR A 51 -1.52 7.77 -3.77
N CYS A 52 -2.29 8.79 -3.37
CA CYS A 52 -2.05 9.55 -2.14
C CYS A 52 -2.45 8.78 -0.89
N ASP A 53 -1.49 8.16 -0.19
CA ASP A 53 -1.70 7.51 1.10
C ASP A 53 -1.50 8.47 2.29
N GLY A 54 -0.66 9.51 2.12
CA GLY A 54 -0.32 10.47 3.16
C GLY A 54 -0.77 11.90 2.84
N VAL A 55 -1.08 12.67 3.89
CA VAL A 55 -1.50 14.08 3.79
C VAL A 55 -0.48 14.95 3.03
N GLY A 56 0.83 14.71 3.18
CA GLY A 56 1.85 15.45 2.45
C GLY A 56 1.70 15.33 0.93
N ALA A 57 1.45 14.13 0.39
CA ALA A 57 1.24 13.93 -1.03
C ALA A 57 -0.02 14.66 -1.52
N VAL A 58 -1.10 14.67 -0.72
CA VAL A 58 -2.33 15.43 -1.01
C VAL A 58 -2.05 16.93 -1.09
N MET A 59 -1.35 17.50 -0.09
CA MET A 59 -1.02 18.93 -0.07
C MET A 59 -0.17 19.32 -1.26
N ALA A 60 0.82 18.51 -1.62
CA ALA A 60 1.66 18.76 -2.80
C ALA A 60 0.84 18.76 -4.09
N LEU A 61 -0.06 17.78 -4.31
CA LEU A 61 -0.91 17.77 -5.50
C LEU A 61 -1.89 18.95 -5.53
N ARG A 62 -2.46 19.34 -4.39
CA ARG A 62 -3.34 20.53 -4.31
C ARG A 62 -2.62 21.80 -4.71
N LYS A 63 -1.36 21.95 -4.30
CA LYS A 63 -0.53 23.08 -4.71
C LYS A 63 -0.19 23.08 -6.20
N HIS A 64 -0.18 21.90 -6.83
CA HIS A 64 -0.06 21.73 -8.29
C HIS A 64 -1.41 21.81 -9.05
N GLY A 65 -2.46 22.32 -8.41
CA GLY A 65 -3.75 22.59 -9.07
C GLY A 65 -4.79 21.48 -8.95
N HIS A 66 -4.47 20.32 -8.36
CA HIS A 66 -5.43 19.22 -8.15
C HIS A 66 -6.21 19.42 -6.84
N LYS A 67 -7.15 20.37 -6.81
CA LYS A 67 -7.84 20.82 -5.58
C LYS A 67 -8.65 19.72 -4.89
N ASP A 68 -9.27 18.82 -5.66
CA ASP A 68 -10.21 17.81 -5.16
C ASP A 68 -9.54 16.49 -4.77
N VAL A 69 -8.21 16.40 -4.87
CA VAL A 69 -7.49 15.17 -4.50
C VAL A 69 -7.67 14.86 -3.01
N VAL A 70 -7.90 13.58 -2.71
CA VAL A 70 -8.11 13.09 -1.35
C VAL A 70 -7.03 12.11 -0.91
N LYS A 71 -6.88 11.95 0.40
CA LYS A 71 -6.06 10.90 0.98
C LYS A 71 -6.81 9.56 0.89
N LEU A 72 -6.12 8.54 0.39
CA LEU A 72 -6.63 7.17 0.23
C LEU A 72 -5.74 6.22 1.04
N PRO A 73 -6.01 5.99 2.34
CA PRO A 73 -5.18 5.13 3.17
C PRO A 73 -5.11 3.69 2.63
N GLY A 74 -3.88 3.19 2.40
CA GLY A 74 -3.66 1.85 1.87
C GLY A 74 -4.24 0.75 2.76
N CYS A 75 -4.28 0.98 4.09
CA CYS A 75 -4.90 0.06 5.05
C CYS A 75 -6.44 0.00 4.95
N GLU A 76 -7.08 0.88 4.21
CA GLU A 76 -8.51 0.82 3.87
C GLU A 76 -8.73 0.37 2.43
N LEU A 77 -7.87 0.83 1.52
CA LEU A 77 -8.01 0.57 0.09
C LEU A 77 -8.04 -0.92 -0.24
N TRP A 78 -7.14 -1.71 0.34
CA TRP A 78 -7.07 -3.15 0.06
C TRP A 78 -8.35 -3.89 0.45
N LEU A 79 -9.02 -3.49 1.55
CA LEU A 79 -10.31 -4.06 1.96
C LEU A 79 -11.43 -3.65 0.99
N LYS A 80 -11.37 -2.43 0.44
CA LYS A 80 -12.31 -2.00 -0.60
C LYS A 80 -12.11 -2.75 -1.92
N ILE A 81 -10.86 -3.06 -2.28
CA ILE A 81 -10.55 -3.92 -3.44
C ILE A 81 -11.10 -5.34 -3.20
N ILE A 82 -10.91 -5.91 -2.01
CA ILE A 82 -11.50 -7.21 -1.66
C ILE A 82 -13.02 -7.16 -1.76
N ALA A 83 -13.66 -6.15 -1.15
CA ALA A 83 -15.11 -6.00 -1.16
C ALA A 83 -15.68 -5.88 -2.59
N ALA A 84 -14.96 -5.23 -3.50
CA ALA A 84 -15.36 -5.11 -4.90
C ALA A 84 -15.16 -6.40 -5.71
N LEU A 85 -14.10 -7.16 -5.43
CA LEU A 85 -13.70 -8.30 -6.26
C LEU A 85 -14.15 -9.66 -5.71
N ALA A 86 -14.32 -9.83 -4.40
CA ALA A 86 -14.71 -11.11 -3.80
C ALA A 86 -16.08 -11.60 -4.28
N PRO A 87 -17.12 -10.74 -4.40
CA PRO A 87 -18.42 -11.17 -4.95
C PRO A 87 -18.37 -11.67 -6.40
N GLN A 88 -17.31 -11.30 -7.13
CA GLN A 88 -17.07 -11.72 -8.51
C GLN A 88 -16.28 -13.05 -8.60
N GLY A 89 -16.05 -13.74 -7.47
CA GLY A 89 -15.26 -14.98 -7.41
C GLY A 89 -13.77 -14.79 -7.69
N LYS A 90 -13.27 -13.56 -7.63
CA LYS A 90 -11.85 -13.23 -7.90
C LYS A 90 -10.92 -13.86 -6.86
N ARG A 91 -9.71 -14.17 -7.31
CA ARG A 91 -8.70 -14.94 -6.56
C ARG A 91 -7.71 -14.00 -5.89
N PHE A 92 -7.44 -14.24 -4.61
CA PHE A 92 -6.56 -13.40 -3.81
C PHE A 92 -5.32 -14.17 -3.33
N TYR A 93 -4.19 -13.49 -3.29
CA TYR A 93 -2.96 -14.00 -2.68
C TYR A 93 -2.41 -12.97 -1.69
N LEU A 94 -1.97 -13.42 -0.51
CA LEU A 94 -1.45 -12.54 0.54
C LEU A 94 0.00 -12.90 0.88
N VAL A 95 0.86 -11.88 0.99
CA VAL A 95 2.28 -12.05 1.33
C VAL A 95 2.66 -11.06 2.42
N GLY A 96 3.37 -11.50 3.43
CA GLY A 96 4.00 -10.58 4.37
C GLY A 96 3.62 -10.77 5.81
N SER A 97 4.11 -9.87 6.65
CA SER A 97 4.01 -9.88 8.11
C SER A 97 4.63 -11.13 8.76
N LYS A 98 4.36 -11.34 10.05
CA LYS A 98 4.79 -12.53 10.81
C LYS A 98 3.88 -13.72 10.49
N PRO A 99 4.34 -14.99 10.66
CA PRO A 99 3.52 -16.18 10.42
C PRO A 99 2.17 -16.12 11.12
N ALA A 100 2.14 -15.86 12.42
CA ALA A 100 0.89 -15.78 13.19
C ALA A 100 -0.03 -14.65 12.71
N VAL A 101 0.53 -13.53 12.20
CA VAL A 101 -0.27 -12.39 11.73
C VAL A 101 -0.92 -12.70 10.38
N ILE A 102 -0.19 -13.33 9.45
CA ILE A 102 -0.78 -13.69 8.16
C ILE A 102 -1.87 -14.75 8.30
N GLU A 103 -1.69 -15.73 9.17
CA GLU A 103 -2.71 -16.74 9.48
C GLU A 103 -3.97 -16.10 10.08
N GLN A 104 -3.80 -15.21 11.07
CA GLN A 104 -4.91 -14.44 11.65
C GLN A 104 -5.60 -13.57 10.59
N THR A 105 -4.84 -12.97 9.66
CA THR A 105 -5.38 -12.17 8.56
C THR A 105 -6.27 -13.00 7.66
N VAL A 106 -5.80 -14.18 7.24
CA VAL A 106 -6.57 -15.10 6.39
C VAL A 106 -7.84 -15.59 7.11
N LYS A 107 -7.72 -16.00 8.39
CA LYS A 107 -8.88 -16.41 9.20
C LYS A 107 -9.92 -15.30 9.29
N LYS A 108 -9.47 -14.07 9.58
CA LYS A 108 -10.36 -12.91 9.70
C LYS A 108 -10.99 -12.53 8.36
N LEU A 109 -10.25 -12.57 7.26
CA LEU A 109 -10.81 -12.31 5.92
C LEU A 109 -11.89 -13.32 5.54
N ARG A 110 -11.70 -14.61 5.85
CA ARG A 110 -12.71 -15.63 5.60
C ARG A 110 -13.98 -15.43 6.44
N ALA A 111 -13.85 -14.86 7.62
CA ALA A 111 -14.99 -14.51 8.48
C ALA A 111 -15.70 -13.24 7.99
N ASP A 112 -14.93 -12.18 7.66
CA ASP A 112 -15.48 -10.87 7.24
C ASP A 112 -16.04 -10.89 5.80
N TYR A 113 -15.54 -11.80 4.94
CA TYR A 113 -15.94 -11.97 3.54
C TYR A 113 -16.22 -13.44 3.24
N PRO A 114 -17.42 -13.96 3.62
CA PRO A 114 -17.79 -15.35 3.34
C PRO A 114 -17.68 -15.66 1.84
N GLY A 115 -17.04 -16.79 1.52
CA GLY A 115 -16.81 -17.20 0.13
C GLY A 115 -15.61 -16.55 -0.56
N ILE A 116 -14.80 -15.73 0.13
CA ILE A 116 -13.56 -15.17 -0.43
C ILE A 116 -12.62 -16.28 -0.92
N ASN A 117 -12.14 -16.16 -2.15
CA ASN A 117 -11.25 -17.12 -2.77
C ASN A 117 -9.77 -16.76 -2.54
N ILE A 118 -9.23 -17.11 -1.37
CA ILE A 118 -7.81 -16.95 -1.06
C ILE A 118 -7.08 -18.20 -1.54
N VAL A 119 -6.36 -18.08 -2.68
CA VAL A 119 -5.65 -19.18 -3.35
C VAL A 119 -4.28 -19.48 -2.76
N GLY A 120 -3.71 -18.56 -2.00
CA GLY A 120 -2.45 -18.77 -1.31
C GLY A 120 -2.10 -17.63 -0.37
N TYR A 121 -1.21 -17.92 0.56
CA TYR A 121 -0.61 -16.91 1.44
C TYR A 121 0.74 -17.39 1.96
N ARG A 122 1.62 -16.42 2.27
CA ARG A 122 2.92 -16.66 2.87
C ARG A 122 3.32 -15.49 3.78
N ASP A 123 4.04 -15.77 4.84
CA ASP A 123 4.66 -14.75 5.70
C ASP A 123 5.77 -13.97 4.95
N GLY A 124 6.23 -12.87 5.58
CA GLY A 124 7.24 -11.98 5.00
C GLY A 124 8.69 -12.37 5.26
N TYR A 125 8.96 -13.51 5.89
CA TYR A 125 10.31 -13.97 6.20
C TYR A 125 10.94 -14.76 5.03
N ILE A 126 11.14 -14.06 3.92
CA ILE A 126 11.83 -14.57 2.73
C ILE A 126 13.33 -14.30 2.92
N LYS A 127 14.10 -15.34 3.24
CA LYS A 127 15.51 -15.21 3.63
C LYS A 127 16.48 -15.52 2.50
N THR A 128 16.08 -16.33 1.54
CA THR A 128 16.93 -16.80 0.46
C THR A 128 16.34 -16.49 -0.92
N ASP A 129 17.19 -16.44 -1.94
CA ASP A 129 16.76 -16.32 -3.33
C ASP A 129 15.90 -17.51 -3.78
N ALA A 130 16.18 -18.71 -3.27
CA ALA A 130 15.39 -19.89 -3.57
C ALA A 130 13.94 -19.73 -3.05
N GLU A 131 13.77 -19.27 -1.82
CA GLU A 131 12.45 -19.00 -1.23
C GLU A 131 11.72 -17.89 -2.01
N ARG A 132 12.42 -16.84 -2.45
CA ARG A 132 11.86 -15.76 -3.24
C ARG A 132 11.37 -16.28 -4.61
N LYS A 133 12.19 -17.04 -5.32
CA LYS A 133 11.83 -17.66 -6.59
C LYS A 133 10.65 -18.64 -6.45
N ALA A 134 10.63 -19.44 -5.39
CA ALA A 134 9.53 -20.35 -5.10
C ALA A 134 8.20 -19.61 -4.87
N LEU A 135 8.23 -18.49 -4.11
CA LEU A 135 7.05 -17.65 -3.92
C LEU A 135 6.54 -17.05 -5.24
N ILE A 136 7.44 -16.52 -6.08
CA ILE A 136 7.08 -15.96 -7.38
C ILE A 136 6.47 -17.02 -8.29
N ALA A 137 7.03 -18.24 -8.29
CA ALA A 137 6.48 -19.37 -9.05
C ALA A 137 5.10 -19.78 -8.54
N ASP A 138 4.90 -19.86 -7.23
CA ASP A 138 3.62 -20.19 -6.61
C ASP A 138 2.51 -19.17 -6.94
N VAL A 139 2.86 -17.87 -6.92
CA VAL A 139 1.92 -16.81 -7.36
C VAL A 139 1.58 -16.94 -8.84
N ALA A 140 2.57 -17.23 -9.70
CA ALA A 140 2.36 -17.42 -11.13
C ALA A 140 1.51 -18.65 -11.45
N GLU A 141 1.71 -19.77 -10.73
CA GLU A 141 0.92 -20.99 -10.86
C GLU A 141 -0.53 -20.79 -10.39
N LYS A 142 -0.71 -20.17 -9.24
CA LYS A 142 -2.03 -19.93 -8.65
C LYS A 142 -2.82 -18.82 -9.32
N ARG A 143 -2.21 -18.02 -10.17
CA ARG A 143 -2.83 -16.97 -11.01
C ARG A 143 -3.87 -16.13 -10.26
N PRO A 144 -3.53 -15.45 -9.17
CA PRO A 144 -4.47 -14.58 -8.44
C PRO A 144 -4.85 -13.36 -9.29
N ASP A 145 -6.07 -12.83 -9.08
CA ASP A 145 -6.49 -11.56 -9.67
C ASP A 145 -5.91 -10.36 -8.90
N ALA A 146 -5.71 -10.52 -7.57
CA ALA A 146 -5.11 -9.51 -6.72
C ALA A 146 -4.12 -10.13 -5.71
N VAL A 147 -2.98 -9.44 -5.52
CA VAL A 147 -1.91 -9.83 -4.58
C VAL A 147 -1.65 -8.67 -3.62
N PHE A 148 -1.72 -8.95 -2.32
CA PHE A 148 -1.49 -7.97 -1.27
C PHE A 148 -0.17 -8.26 -0.55
N VAL A 149 0.76 -7.29 -0.53
CA VAL A 149 2.12 -7.48 -0.02
C VAL A 149 2.41 -6.56 1.16
N ALA A 150 2.58 -7.12 2.36
CA ALA A 150 2.81 -6.41 3.62
C ALA A 150 4.24 -6.65 4.16
N MET A 151 5.25 -6.11 3.49
CA MET A 151 6.68 -6.30 3.83
C MET A 151 7.42 -4.98 4.09
N GLY A 152 6.73 -3.84 3.88
CA GLY A 152 7.33 -2.51 3.97
C GLY A 152 8.11 -2.12 2.72
N SER A 153 8.22 -0.80 2.51
CA SER A 153 8.96 -0.21 1.40
C SER A 153 10.47 -0.16 1.73
N PRO A 154 11.38 -0.39 0.76
CA PRO A 154 11.14 -0.66 -0.67
C PRO A 154 10.97 -2.16 -0.99
N LYS A 155 11.12 -3.07 -0.01
CA LYS A 155 11.13 -4.52 -0.26
C LYS A 155 9.87 -5.02 -0.96
N GLN A 156 8.70 -4.52 -0.56
CA GLN A 156 7.43 -4.92 -1.15
C GLN A 156 7.30 -4.47 -2.61
N GLU A 157 7.76 -3.27 -2.97
CA GLU A 157 7.69 -2.78 -4.34
C GLU A 157 8.57 -3.61 -5.28
N LEU A 158 9.80 -3.93 -4.85
CA LEU A 158 10.74 -4.77 -5.61
C LEU A 158 10.17 -6.18 -5.84
N LEU A 159 9.64 -6.80 -4.78
CA LEU A 159 9.04 -8.13 -4.89
C LEU A 159 7.80 -8.14 -5.79
N MET A 160 6.94 -7.12 -5.69
CA MET A 160 5.75 -7.00 -6.55
C MET A 160 6.13 -6.83 -8.03
N GLU A 161 7.21 -6.13 -8.33
CA GLU A 161 7.70 -5.98 -9.71
C GLU A 161 8.12 -7.32 -10.29
N GLU A 162 8.93 -8.10 -9.55
CA GLU A 162 9.34 -9.45 -9.97
C GLU A 162 8.15 -10.40 -10.16
N MET A 163 7.15 -10.33 -9.27
CA MET A 163 5.91 -11.11 -9.41
C MET A 163 5.13 -10.68 -10.65
N MET A 164 5.02 -9.37 -10.91
CA MET A 164 4.30 -8.81 -12.05
C MET A 164 4.89 -9.25 -13.39
N GLU A 165 6.22 -9.40 -13.48
CA GLU A 165 6.89 -9.91 -14.67
C GLU A 165 6.48 -11.36 -15.01
N ARG A 166 6.11 -12.15 -13.99
CA ARG A 166 5.69 -13.55 -14.15
C ARG A 166 4.18 -13.72 -14.24
N HIS A 167 3.44 -12.88 -13.55
CA HIS A 167 1.99 -12.94 -13.54
C HIS A 167 1.37 -11.55 -13.41
N ALA A 168 0.69 -11.09 -14.45
CA ALA A 168 0.03 -9.79 -14.46
C ALA A 168 -1.28 -9.83 -13.64
N ALA A 169 -1.33 -9.12 -12.52
CA ALA A 169 -2.46 -9.00 -11.60
C ALA A 169 -2.57 -7.57 -11.05
N ILE A 170 -3.52 -7.32 -10.16
CA ILE A 170 -3.51 -6.14 -9.29
C ILE A 170 -2.58 -6.45 -8.12
N TYR A 171 -1.56 -5.63 -7.91
CA TYR A 171 -0.67 -5.72 -6.76
C TYR A 171 -0.83 -4.50 -5.87
N GLN A 172 -0.84 -4.67 -4.55
CA GLN A 172 -0.85 -3.54 -3.62
C GLN A 172 0.12 -3.75 -2.47
N GLY A 173 1.03 -2.77 -2.29
CA GLY A 173 1.92 -2.71 -1.14
C GLY A 173 1.20 -2.15 0.10
N LEU A 174 1.18 -2.93 1.17
CA LEU A 174 0.37 -2.66 2.37
C LEU A 174 1.18 -2.19 3.58
N GLY A 175 2.51 -2.37 3.59
CA GLY A 175 3.32 -2.10 4.78
C GLY A 175 2.86 -2.93 5.99
N GLY A 176 2.38 -2.27 7.04
CA GLY A 176 1.91 -2.92 8.28
C GLY A 176 0.38 -3.10 8.37
N SER A 177 -0.35 -3.14 7.25
CA SER A 177 -1.81 -3.16 7.29
C SER A 177 -2.40 -4.46 7.84
N PHE A 178 -1.70 -5.60 7.69
CA PHE A 178 -2.15 -6.87 8.28
C PHE A 178 -2.15 -6.81 9.81
N ASP A 179 -1.12 -6.18 10.41
CA ASP A 179 -1.04 -6.02 11.86
C ASP A 179 -2.16 -5.10 12.39
N VAL A 180 -2.53 -4.09 11.61
CA VAL A 180 -3.66 -3.19 11.94
C VAL A 180 -5.00 -3.93 11.80
N TYR A 181 -5.18 -4.69 10.74
CA TYR A 181 -6.42 -5.42 10.47
C TYR A 181 -6.70 -6.51 11.49
N THR A 182 -5.67 -7.20 11.95
CA THR A 182 -5.76 -8.24 12.99
C THR A 182 -5.83 -7.67 14.41
N GLY A 183 -5.63 -6.34 14.59
CA GLY A 183 -5.66 -5.69 15.89
C GLY A 183 -4.35 -5.80 16.68
N ASN A 184 -3.31 -6.45 16.14
CA ASN A 184 -1.98 -6.54 16.75
C ASN A 184 -1.32 -5.15 16.89
N VAL A 185 -1.67 -4.23 16.00
CA VAL A 185 -1.30 -2.81 16.09
C VAL A 185 -2.58 -1.96 16.07
N LYS A 186 -2.80 -1.21 17.14
CA LYS A 186 -3.95 -0.31 17.23
C LYS A 186 -3.74 0.89 16.29
N ARG A 187 -4.68 1.09 15.38
CA ARG A 187 -4.73 2.31 14.56
C ARG A 187 -4.98 3.54 15.46
N ALA A 188 -4.65 4.71 14.95
CA ALA A 188 -5.04 5.96 15.62
C ALA A 188 -6.57 6.04 15.76
N PRO A 189 -7.08 6.61 16.86
CA PRO A 189 -8.51 6.86 17.02
C PRO A 189 -9.11 7.63 15.84
N LYS A 190 -10.39 7.40 15.54
CA LYS A 190 -11.07 8.00 14.37
C LYS A 190 -10.91 9.52 14.30
N TRP A 191 -10.93 10.21 15.44
CA TRP A 191 -10.72 11.66 15.49
C TRP A 191 -9.38 12.08 14.85
N TRP A 192 -8.28 11.42 15.23
CA TRP A 192 -6.95 11.70 14.66
C TRP A 192 -6.87 11.40 13.17
N VAL A 193 -7.56 10.34 12.73
CA VAL A 193 -7.61 9.95 11.30
C VAL A 193 -8.40 10.99 10.50
N ASN A 194 -9.56 11.42 11.02
CA ASN A 194 -10.44 12.37 10.34
C ASN A 194 -9.85 13.79 10.23
N HIS A 195 -8.93 14.15 11.14
CA HIS A 195 -8.24 15.45 11.12
C HIS A 195 -6.85 15.36 10.49
N ASP A 196 -6.52 14.26 9.78
CA ASP A 196 -5.22 14.03 9.15
C ASP A 196 -4.02 14.04 10.12
N LEU A 197 -4.27 13.88 11.42
CA LEU A 197 -3.29 13.87 12.51
C LEU A 197 -2.83 12.46 12.92
N GLU A 198 -3.14 11.43 12.10
CA GLU A 198 -2.73 10.05 12.37
C GLU A 198 -1.23 9.92 12.61
N PHE A 199 -0.43 10.71 11.90
CA PHE A 199 1.02 10.76 12.08
C PHE A 199 1.44 11.21 13.48
N ALA A 200 0.76 12.22 14.05
CA ALA A 200 1.05 12.74 15.39
C ALA A 200 0.68 11.72 16.48
N CYS A 201 -0.47 11.05 16.34
CA CYS A 201 -0.86 9.95 17.22
C CYS A 201 0.16 8.79 17.21
N ARG A 202 0.68 8.45 16.01
CA ARG A 202 1.73 7.43 15.87
C ARG A 202 3.04 7.85 16.51
N LEU A 203 3.41 9.13 16.45
CA LEU A 203 4.61 9.67 17.07
C LEU A 203 4.53 9.58 18.60
N ILE A 204 3.39 9.94 19.19
CA ILE A 204 3.17 9.83 20.63
C ILE A 204 3.30 8.39 21.11
N LYS A 205 2.74 7.42 20.37
CA LYS A 205 2.80 6.00 20.72
C LYS A 205 4.15 5.33 20.43
N GLN A 206 4.92 5.84 19.47
CA GLN A 206 6.19 5.30 19.02
C GLN A 206 7.20 6.44 18.77
N PRO A 207 7.84 6.99 19.82
CA PRO A 207 8.78 8.12 19.69
C PRO A 207 9.98 7.82 18.79
N SER A 208 10.36 6.55 18.65
CA SER A 208 11.42 6.12 17.72
C SER A 208 11.15 6.46 16.26
N ARG A 209 9.90 6.76 15.90
CA ARG A 209 9.50 7.21 14.55
C ARG A 209 9.70 8.70 14.30
N ILE A 210 10.27 9.45 15.26
CA ILE A 210 10.47 10.90 15.11
C ILE A 210 11.25 11.25 13.84
N LYS A 211 12.25 10.44 13.46
CA LYS A 211 13.02 10.63 12.23
C LYS A 211 12.13 10.68 10.98
N ARG A 212 11.08 9.83 10.92
CA ARG A 212 10.12 9.82 9.81
C ARG A 212 9.23 11.06 9.80
N GLN A 213 8.89 11.59 10.96
CA GLN A 213 8.06 12.80 11.07
C GLN A 213 8.82 14.07 10.71
N ILE A 214 10.12 14.14 10.99
CA ILE A 214 10.99 15.22 10.50
C ILE A 214 10.96 15.28 8.98
N HIS A 215 10.91 14.14 8.29
CA HIS A 215 10.75 14.10 6.83
C HIS A 215 9.43 14.71 6.36
N LEU A 216 8.32 14.47 7.09
CA LEU A 216 7.04 15.11 6.76
C LEU A 216 7.11 16.63 6.89
N VAL A 217 7.63 17.14 8.01
CA VAL A 217 7.78 18.59 8.24
C VAL A 217 8.67 19.21 7.18
N LYS A 218 9.83 18.61 6.89
CA LYS A 218 10.74 19.05 5.82
C LYS A 218 10.02 19.05 4.46
N PHE A 219 9.26 18.01 4.16
CA PHE A 219 8.51 17.91 2.92
C PHE A 219 7.47 19.02 2.79
N LEU A 220 6.70 19.29 3.83
CA LEU A 220 5.69 20.35 3.84
C LEU A 220 6.32 21.74 3.64
N ALA A 221 7.44 22.02 4.32
CA ALA A 221 8.18 23.25 4.10
C ALA A 221 8.66 23.39 2.63
N MET A 222 9.11 22.30 2.00
CA MET A 222 9.51 22.30 0.58
C MET A 222 8.30 22.50 -0.35
N VAL A 223 7.14 21.93 -0.04
CA VAL A 223 5.89 22.18 -0.77
C VAL A 223 5.53 23.66 -0.70
N GLU A 224 5.57 24.27 0.50
CA GLU A 224 5.27 25.70 0.66
C GLU A 224 6.23 26.59 -0.12
N MET A 225 7.52 26.26 -0.16
CA MET A 225 8.54 26.99 -0.93
C MET A 225 8.50 26.73 -2.45
N GLY A 226 7.56 25.91 -2.95
CA GLY A 226 7.51 25.55 -4.38
C GLY A 226 8.67 24.71 -4.89
N LYS A 227 9.37 23.98 -4.01
CA LYS A 227 10.52 23.12 -4.35
C LYS A 227 10.14 21.65 -4.63
N ILE A 228 8.84 21.34 -4.66
CA ILE A 228 8.30 20.01 -4.94
C ILE A 228 7.23 20.10 -6.00
#